data_c9cfed736ddf4d9b7ac1e36120804244
#
_entry.id   c9cfed736ddf4d9b7ac1e36120804244
#
_cell.length_a   1.000
_cell.length_b   1.000
_cell.length_c   1.000
_cell.angle_alpha   90.00
_cell.angle_beta   90.00
_cell.angle_gamma   90.00
#
_symmetry.space_group_name_H-M   'P 1'
#
loop_
_entity.id
_entity.type
_entity.pdbx_description
1 polymer ?
#
loop_
_entity_poly.entity_id
_entity_poly.type
_entity_poly.pdbx_seq_one_letter_code
_entity_poly.pdbx_strand_id
1 'polypeptide(L)'
;RSTSSAASDVYKRQVRQWQELLHEKNYSESYTAALPDFVKLAESYGCIGIRAKTPNELDEKINEMISVDKPVIFDCVVDKAENCFPMIPSGKPHNQMILGPEEEEEISDEGKVLV
;
A
#
# COMPACT_ATOMS: atom_id res chain seq x y z
N ARG A 1 17.89 -22.23 1.98
CA ARG A 1 17.00 -21.22 2.60
C ARG A 1 15.69 -21.17 1.84
N SER A 2 14.58 -21.40 2.53
CA SER A 2 13.25 -21.14 2.00
C SER A 2 12.88 -19.73 2.46
N THR A 3 12.75 -18.77 1.54
CA THR A 3 12.25 -17.43 1.83
C THR A 3 10.76 -17.38 1.50
N SER A 4 9.95 -17.05 2.49
CA SER A 4 8.53 -16.76 2.30
C SER A 4 8.30 -15.30 2.65
N SER A 5 7.71 -14.53 1.75
CA SER A 5 7.26 -13.18 2.03
C SER A 5 5.73 -13.10 1.98
N ALA A 6 5.14 -12.44 2.95
CA ALA A 6 3.71 -12.22 3.02
C ALA A 6 3.42 -10.74 3.34
N ALA A 7 2.48 -10.15 2.63
CA ALA A 7 2.02 -8.80 2.87
C ALA A 7 0.65 -8.84 3.54
N SER A 8 0.60 -8.61 4.85
CA SER A 8 -0.62 -8.75 5.67
C SER A 8 -1.65 -7.64 5.50
N ASP A 9 -1.26 -6.50 4.93
CA ASP A 9 -2.11 -5.32 4.76
C ASP A 9 -2.73 -5.17 3.36
N VAL A 10 -2.31 -6.02 2.42
CA VAL A 10 -2.60 -5.84 0.99
C VAL A 10 -4.10 -5.75 0.71
N TYR A 11 -4.92 -6.65 1.22
CA TYR A 11 -6.33 -6.66 0.82
C TYR A 11 -7.21 -5.64 1.53
N LYS A 12 -6.89 -5.20 2.74
CA LYS A 12 -7.58 -4.05 3.34
C LYS A 12 -7.34 -2.79 2.54
N ARG A 13 -6.12 -2.60 2.08
CA ARG A 13 -5.74 -1.48 1.23
C ARG A 13 -6.38 -1.57 -0.15
N GLN A 14 -6.48 -2.76 -0.74
CA GLN A 14 -7.22 -2.99 -1.99
C GLN A 14 -8.69 -2.61 -1.84
N VAL A 15 -9.34 -3.02 -0.76
CA VAL A 15 -10.74 -2.66 -0.48
C VAL A 15 -10.88 -1.14 -0.35
N ARG A 16 -9.98 -0.47 0.37
CA ARG A 16 -9.98 0.99 0.50
C ARG A 16 -9.84 1.67 -0.86
N GLN A 17 -8.92 1.21 -1.70
CA GLN A 17 -8.71 1.74 -3.05
C GLN A 17 -9.97 1.60 -3.92
N TRP A 18 -10.67 0.47 -3.83
CA TRP A 18 -11.92 0.29 -4.56
C TRP A 18 -13.03 1.20 -4.03
N GLN A 19 -13.12 1.37 -2.72
CA GLN A 19 -14.06 2.31 -2.11
C GLN A 19 -13.78 3.74 -2.55
N GLU A 20 -12.51 4.10 -2.72
CA GLU A 20 -12.10 5.41 -3.20
C GLU A 20 -12.44 5.61 -4.68
N LEU A 21 -12.01 4.69 -5.55
CA LEU A 21 -12.07 4.87 -7.00
C LEU A 21 -13.42 4.46 -7.63
N LEU A 22 -14.15 3.52 -7.03
CA LEU A 22 -15.36 2.93 -7.61
C LEU A 22 -16.63 3.19 -6.80
N HIS A 23 -16.51 3.66 -5.56
CA HIS A 23 -17.63 3.83 -4.64
C HIS A 23 -17.65 5.21 -3.98
N GLU A 24 -17.28 6.26 -4.74
CA GLU A 24 -17.41 7.67 -4.32
C GLU A 24 -16.79 7.97 -2.94
N LYS A 25 -15.67 7.31 -2.62
CA LYS A 25 -14.98 7.44 -1.32
C LYS A 25 -15.83 7.03 -0.10
N ASN A 26 -16.82 6.17 -0.30
CA ASN A 26 -17.62 5.61 0.79
C ASN A 26 -16.81 4.53 1.53
N TYR A 27 -16.00 4.94 2.49
CA TYR A 27 -15.14 4.05 3.27
C TYR A 27 -15.93 3.32 4.36
N SER A 28 -15.74 1.99 4.44
CA SER A 28 -16.32 1.17 5.48
C SER A 28 -15.37 0.05 5.86
N GLU A 29 -14.99 -0.04 7.13
CA GLU A 29 -14.14 -1.09 7.74
C GLU A 29 -12.80 -1.38 7.02
N SER A 30 -12.37 -0.50 6.12
CA SER A 30 -11.12 -0.64 5.36
C SER A 30 -9.92 0.04 6.03
N TYR A 31 -10.13 0.81 7.09
CA TYR A 31 -9.09 1.49 7.84
C TYR A 31 -8.86 0.83 9.20
N THR A 32 -7.61 0.50 9.47
CA THR A 32 -7.20 -0.06 10.76
C THR A 32 -6.49 1.03 11.56
N ALA A 33 -7.21 1.65 12.50
CA ALA A 33 -6.67 2.73 13.34
C ALA A 33 -5.63 2.25 14.34
N ALA A 34 -5.77 1.02 14.84
CA ALA A 34 -4.87 0.42 15.81
C ALA A 34 -4.12 -0.76 15.18
N LEU A 35 -2.90 -0.51 14.74
CA LEU A 35 -1.99 -1.56 14.30
C LEU A 35 -1.16 -2.05 15.49
N PRO A 36 -0.88 -3.36 15.59
CA PRO A 36 0.07 -3.86 16.55
C PRO A 36 1.48 -3.33 16.24
N ASP A 37 2.33 -3.30 17.26
CA ASP A 37 3.75 -3.07 17.03
C ASP A 37 4.38 -4.36 16.46
N PHE A 38 4.59 -4.40 15.15
CA PHE A 38 5.10 -5.59 14.46
C PHE A 38 6.53 -5.95 14.86
N VAL A 39 7.34 -4.98 15.31
CA VAL A 39 8.68 -5.26 15.83
C VAL A 39 8.58 -6.02 17.15
N LYS A 40 7.76 -5.56 18.09
CA LYS A 40 7.51 -6.27 19.35
C LYS A 40 6.84 -7.63 19.13
N LEU A 41 5.98 -7.73 18.14
CA LEU A 41 5.38 -9.00 17.76
C LEU A 41 6.44 -9.99 17.28
N ALA A 42 7.37 -9.56 16.44
CA ALA A 42 8.49 -10.39 15.98
C ALA A 42 9.32 -10.89 17.18
N GLU A 43 9.69 -9.99 18.08
CA GLU A 43 10.46 -10.32 19.29
C GLU A 43 9.72 -11.35 20.17
N SER A 44 8.40 -11.24 20.31
CA SER A 44 7.57 -12.18 21.08
C SER A 44 7.63 -13.61 20.53
N TYR A 45 7.84 -13.75 19.21
CA TYR A 45 8.01 -15.04 18.54
C TYR A 45 9.47 -15.48 18.41
N GLY A 46 10.42 -14.76 19.00
CA GLY A 46 11.85 -15.04 18.87
C GLY A 46 12.42 -14.72 17.48
N CYS A 47 11.68 -13.97 16.67
CA CYS A 47 12.10 -13.45 15.38
C CYS A 47 12.81 -12.10 15.53
N ILE A 48 13.45 -11.64 14.47
CA ILE A 48 13.99 -10.30 14.40
C ILE A 48 12.94 -9.37 13.81
N GLY A 49 12.65 -8.26 14.49
CA GLY A 49 11.79 -7.20 13.99
C GLY A 49 12.63 -6.06 13.42
N ILE A 50 12.40 -5.69 12.17
CA ILE A 50 13.08 -4.56 11.51
C ILE A 50 12.01 -3.60 11.02
N ARG A 51 12.19 -2.29 11.27
CA ARG A 51 11.27 -1.25 10.79
C ARG A 51 12.02 -0.25 9.93
N ALA A 52 11.46 0.06 8.76
CA ALA A 52 11.88 1.17 7.91
C ALA A 52 10.75 2.21 7.85
N LYS A 53 11.07 3.49 8.13
CA LYS A 53 10.11 4.60 8.16
C LYS A 53 10.30 5.56 7.01
N THR A 54 11.49 5.57 6.43
CA THR A 54 11.85 6.49 5.34
C THR A 54 12.47 5.73 4.19
N PRO A 55 12.33 6.23 2.94
CA PRO A 55 12.98 5.61 1.78
C PRO A 55 14.50 5.51 1.91
N ASN A 56 15.14 6.45 2.59
CA ASN A 56 16.59 6.46 2.76
C ASN A 56 17.14 5.32 3.62
N GLU A 57 16.31 4.78 4.52
CA GLU A 57 16.67 3.65 5.38
C GLU A 57 16.45 2.30 4.69
N LEU A 58 15.70 2.29 3.59
CA LEU A 58 15.13 1.06 3.03
C LEU A 58 16.22 0.08 2.59
N ASP A 59 17.21 0.54 1.84
CA ASP A 59 18.27 -0.32 1.31
C ASP A 59 19.11 -0.94 2.43
N GLU A 60 19.46 -0.16 3.45
CA GLU A 60 20.20 -0.65 4.62
C GLU A 60 19.38 -1.71 5.37
N LYS A 61 18.10 -1.43 5.61
CA LYS A 61 17.21 -2.32 6.35
C LYS A 61 16.88 -3.61 5.58
N ILE A 62 16.79 -3.56 4.26
CA ILE A 62 16.66 -4.74 3.41
C ILE A 62 17.93 -5.59 3.48
N ASN A 63 19.10 -4.98 3.39
CA ASN A 63 20.37 -5.70 3.51
C ASN A 63 20.54 -6.34 4.89
N GLU A 64 20.14 -5.64 5.96
CA GLU A 64 20.08 -6.19 7.31
C GLU A 64 19.18 -7.44 7.33
N MET A 65 17.95 -7.34 6.81
CA MET A 65 16.99 -8.44 6.75
C MET A 65 17.55 -9.67 6.01
N ILE A 66 18.27 -9.46 4.91
CA ILE A 66 18.82 -10.56 4.10
C ILE A 66 20.03 -11.21 4.79
N SER A 67 20.81 -10.44 5.56
CA SER A 67 22.05 -10.90 6.18
C SER A 67 21.83 -11.75 7.42
N VAL A 68 20.70 -11.62 8.12
CA VAL A 68 20.43 -12.37 9.35
C VAL A 68 20.00 -13.82 9.05
N ASP A 69 20.45 -14.73 9.92
CA ASP A 69 20.13 -16.16 9.84
C ASP A 69 19.00 -16.57 10.78
N LYS A 70 17.99 -15.72 10.89
CA LYS A 70 16.77 -15.93 11.67
C LYS A 70 15.55 -15.49 10.87
N PRO A 71 14.35 -15.94 11.23
CA PRO A 71 13.12 -15.36 10.69
C PRO A 71 13.04 -13.88 11.01
N VAL A 72 12.61 -13.08 10.03
CA VAL A 72 12.49 -11.62 10.15
C VAL A 72 11.06 -11.19 9.85
N ILE A 73 10.51 -10.31 10.66
CA ILE A 73 9.34 -9.52 10.31
C ILE A 73 9.83 -8.12 9.94
N PHE A 74 9.66 -7.76 8.68
CA PHE A 74 10.03 -6.45 8.15
C PHE A 74 8.79 -5.55 8.10
N ASP A 75 8.78 -4.51 8.93
CA ASP A 75 7.71 -3.53 9.04
C ASP A 75 8.07 -2.28 8.21
N CYS A 76 7.61 -2.27 6.96
CA CYS A 76 7.80 -1.14 6.06
C CYS A 76 6.63 -0.16 6.22
N VAL A 77 6.90 1.00 6.82
CA VAL A 77 5.90 2.04 7.01
C VAL A 77 5.66 2.75 5.68
N VAL A 78 4.44 2.65 5.18
CA VAL A 78 4.02 3.24 3.90
C VAL A 78 2.91 4.27 4.13
N ASP A 79 2.68 5.16 3.16
CA ASP A 79 1.56 6.08 3.22
C ASP A 79 0.24 5.31 3.21
N LYS A 80 -0.67 5.69 4.12
CA LYS A 80 -1.97 5.04 4.29
C LYS A 80 -2.97 5.36 3.17
N ALA A 81 -2.75 6.46 2.46
CA ALA A 81 -3.62 6.94 1.40
C ALA A 81 -3.14 6.53 0.00
N GLU A 82 -1.92 5.98 -0.12
CA GLU A 82 -1.34 5.59 -1.41
C GLU A 82 -2.15 4.47 -2.07
N ASN A 83 -2.43 4.63 -3.36
CA ASN A 83 -3.10 3.65 -4.19
C ASN A 83 -2.10 2.89 -5.06
N CYS A 84 -2.44 1.66 -5.44
CA CYS A 84 -1.61 0.85 -6.32
C CYS A 84 -2.04 1.05 -7.78
N PHE A 85 -1.19 1.66 -8.59
CA PHE A 85 -1.37 1.82 -10.02
C PHE A 85 -0.22 1.13 -10.79
N PRO A 86 -0.48 0.66 -12.03
CA PRO A 86 -1.76 0.65 -12.74
C PRO A 86 -2.75 -0.38 -12.17
N MET A 87 -4.06 -0.10 -12.27
CA MET A 87 -5.11 -0.99 -11.80
C MET A 87 -6.10 -1.30 -12.93
N ILE A 88 -6.48 -2.57 -13.08
CA ILE A 88 -7.52 -2.99 -14.01
C ILE A 88 -8.83 -3.10 -13.22
N PRO A 89 -9.84 -2.26 -13.48
CA PRO A 89 -11.14 -2.39 -12.85
C PRO A 89 -11.80 -3.72 -13.21
N SER A 90 -12.60 -4.26 -12.30
CA SER A 90 -13.33 -5.51 -12.53
C SER A 90 -14.20 -5.41 -13.80
N GLY A 91 -14.11 -6.42 -14.67
CA GLY A 91 -14.86 -6.46 -15.93
C GLY A 91 -14.28 -5.60 -17.06
N LYS A 92 -13.14 -4.95 -16.87
CA LYS A 92 -12.47 -4.18 -17.93
C LYS A 92 -11.29 -4.94 -18.52
N PRO A 93 -11.01 -4.76 -19.83
CA PRO A 93 -9.82 -5.33 -20.46
C PRO A 93 -8.55 -4.56 -20.08
N HIS A 94 -7.37 -5.16 -20.31
CA HIS A 94 -6.07 -4.58 -19.94
C HIS A 94 -5.77 -3.21 -20.56
N ASN A 95 -6.32 -2.93 -21.75
CA ASN A 95 -6.17 -1.64 -22.41
C ASN A 95 -7.06 -0.52 -21.82
N GLN A 96 -7.87 -0.83 -20.81
CA GLN A 96 -8.70 0.12 -20.07
C GLN A 96 -8.31 0.17 -18.59
N MET A 97 -7.01 0.04 -18.31
CA MET A 97 -6.50 0.17 -16.93
C MET A 97 -6.44 1.63 -16.48
N ILE A 98 -6.61 1.83 -15.20
CA ILE A 98 -6.37 3.13 -14.54
C ILE A 98 -4.87 3.23 -14.30
N LEU A 99 -4.22 4.22 -14.89
CA LEU A 99 -2.76 4.36 -14.88
C LEU A 99 -2.24 5.17 -13.68
N GLY A 100 -3.08 6.02 -13.10
CA GLY A 100 -2.74 6.88 -11.99
C GLY A 100 -3.99 7.53 -11.39
N PRO A 101 -3.85 8.39 -10.38
CA PRO A 101 -4.95 9.20 -9.92
C PRO A 101 -5.49 10.02 -11.09
N GLU A 102 -6.82 10.14 -11.18
CA GLU A 102 -7.43 11.07 -12.13
C GLU A 102 -6.90 12.48 -11.79
N GLU A 103 -6.11 13.05 -12.70
CA GLU A 103 -5.87 14.49 -12.66
C GLU A 103 -7.24 15.11 -12.85
N GLU A 104 -7.70 15.90 -11.87
CA GLU A 104 -8.84 16.79 -12.08
C GLU A 104 -8.44 17.68 -13.25
N GLU A 105 -8.93 17.38 -14.46
CA GLU A 105 -8.81 18.30 -15.58
C GLU A 105 -9.46 19.58 -15.09
N GLU A 106 -8.64 20.60 -14.78
CA GLU A 106 -9.12 21.95 -14.64
C GLU A 106 -9.77 22.30 -15.98
N ILE A 107 -11.11 22.15 -16.03
CA ILE A 107 -11.88 22.60 -17.17
C ILE A 107 -11.59 24.08 -17.26
N SER A 108 -10.78 24.47 -18.24
CA SER A 108 -10.44 25.85 -18.50
C SER A 108 -11.76 26.65 -18.56
N ASP A 109 -11.75 27.87 -18.07
CA ASP A 109 -12.95 28.71 -18.04
C ASP A 109 -13.62 28.88 -19.43
N GLU A 110 -12.89 28.63 -20.49
CA GLU A 110 -13.40 28.56 -21.88
C GLU A 110 -14.32 27.36 -22.12
N GLY A 111 -14.15 26.22 -21.42
CA GLY A 111 -15.04 25.05 -21.52
C GLY A 111 -16.39 25.24 -20.81
N LYS A 112 -16.47 26.16 -19.86
CA LYS A 112 -17.73 26.47 -19.14
C LYS A 112 -18.71 27.31 -19.92
N VAL A 113 -18.30 27.93 -21.04
CA VAL A 113 -19.12 28.83 -21.86
C VAL A 113 -19.90 28.08 -22.95
N LEU A 114 -19.63 26.78 -23.13
CA LEU A 114 -20.22 25.96 -24.19
C LEU A 114 -21.25 24.92 -23.69
N VAL A 115 -21.73 25.04 -22.45
CA VAL A 115 -22.79 24.20 -21.89
C VAL A 115 -24.00 25.02 -21.50
#